data_7ac02ac24c3d2e9a16324ca3d521731a
#
_entry.id   7ac02ac24c3d2e9a16324ca3d521731a
#
_cell.length_a   1.000
_cell.length_b   1.000
_cell.length_c   1.000
_cell.angle_alpha   90.00
_cell.angle_beta   90.00
_cell.angle_gamma   90.00
#
_symmetry.space_group_name_H-M   'P 1'
#
loop_
_entity.id
_entity.type
_entity.pdbx_description
1 polymer ?
#
loop_
_entity_poly.entity_id
_entity_poly.type
_entity_poly.pdbx_seq_one_letter_code
_entity_poly.pdbx_strand_id
1 'polypeptide(L)'
;MSTKSYRSILPNNVPSTGKVSFARGNPIITVTLGRQDAMLDLSSLRLSGNLDVWSNAAGTEHPQGAGPARAAELQGSHKLGIYSCIDQLVFRHAETKQVIEHIRHYGRFMSSYMPVMAGMQDVAGHLSKSALIMPNYQAYRDNVIRSTRSSVFCVSLPAGLTLGVDKLPLDKVPLEIEIHLAPDSQFFYSSDATTTNISNAFYELSGLELTCEVETGVKSPDKGVLDFNSI
;
A
#
# COMPACT_ATOMS: atom_id res chain seq x y z
N MET A 1 7.69 -33.22 -7.71
CA MET A 1 6.70 -32.37 -8.38
C MET A 1 6.65 -31.03 -7.64
N SER A 2 6.85 -29.93 -8.32
CA SER A 2 6.63 -28.61 -7.69
C SER A 2 5.14 -28.31 -7.65
N THR A 3 4.72 -27.67 -6.58
CA THR A 3 3.32 -27.26 -6.39
C THR A 3 3.27 -25.76 -6.10
N LYS A 4 2.52 -25.03 -6.92
CA LYS A 4 2.25 -23.61 -6.73
C LYS A 4 0.99 -23.42 -5.89
N SER A 5 1.02 -22.54 -4.92
CA SER A 5 -0.13 -22.18 -4.09
C SER A 5 -0.15 -20.68 -3.83
N TYR A 6 -1.37 -20.11 -3.81
CA TYR A 6 -1.57 -18.74 -3.35
C TYR A 6 -1.76 -18.73 -1.84
N ARG A 7 -1.13 -17.79 -1.18
CA ARG A 7 -1.27 -17.57 0.26
C ARG A 7 -1.75 -16.15 0.54
N SER A 8 -2.57 -16.09 1.56
CA SER A 8 -3.05 -14.87 2.16
C SER A 8 -2.44 -14.75 3.55
N ILE A 9 -1.87 -13.60 3.84
CA ILE A 9 -1.14 -13.34 5.09
C ILE A 9 -1.68 -12.04 5.68
N LEU A 10 -2.16 -12.13 6.91
CA LEU A 10 -2.62 -10.96 7.65
C LEU A 10 -1.43 -10.24 8.29
N PRO A 11 -1.47 -8.92 8.40
CA PRO A 11 -0.47 -8.17 9.13
C PRO A 11 -0.40 -8.58 10.61
N ASN A 12 0.82 -8.60 11.16
CA ASN A 12 1.07 -9.07 12.53
C ASN A 12 0.67 -8.05 13.61
N ASN A 13 0.62 -6.78 13.27
CA ASN A 13 0.50 -5.66 14.20
C ASN A 13 -0.77 -4.82 14.02
N VAL A 14 -1.77 -5.36 13.32
CA VAL A 14 -3.06 -4.67 13.18
C VAL A 14 -3.82 -4.74 14.52
N PRO A 15 -4.35 -3.60 15.03
CA PRO A 15 -5.14 -3.58 16.24
C PRO A 15 -6.39 -4.47 16.15
N SER A 16 -6.99 -4.79 17.31
CA SER A 16 -8.24 -5.57 17.38
C SER A 16 -9.39 -4.93 16.60
N THR A 17 -9.33 -3.61 16.36
CA THR A 17 -10.29 -2.89 15.50
C THR A 17 -10.16 -3.24 14.01
N GLY A 18 -9.08 -3.89 13.60
CA GLY A 18 -8.78 -4.17 12.20
C GLY A 18 -8.40 -2.94 11.37
N LYS A 19 -8.18 -1.79 12.03
CA LYS A 19 -7.94 -0.50 11.36
C LYS A 19 -6.55 0.03 11.64
N VAL A 20 -5.91 0.57 10.60
CA VAL A 20 -4.58 1.19 10.66
C VAL A 20 -4.68 2.62 10.16
N SER A 21 -4.12 3.57 10.90
CA SER A 21 -4.20 4.98 10.57
C SER A 21 -3.03 5.75 11.20
N PHE A 22 -2.51 6.74 10.48
CA PHE A 22 -1.51 7.65 11.04
C PHE A 22 -2.10 8.48 12.18
N ALA A 23 -3.28 9.06 11.99
CA ALA A 23 -3.94 9.91 12.99
C ALA A 23 -4.26 9.18 14.31
N ARG A 24 -4.48 7.86 14.26
CA ARG A 24 -4.77 7.06 15.45
C ARG A 24 -3.54 6.44 16.12
N GLY A 25 -2.33 6.84 15.69
CA GLY A 25 -1.07 6.42 16.30
C GLY A 25 -0.64 5.00 15.94
N ASN A 26 -1.20 4.41 14.89
CA ASN A 26 -0.80 3.12 14.34
C ASN A 26 -0.42 3.23 12.85
N PRO A 27 0.73 3.83 12.52
CA PRO A 27 1.10 4.14 11.14
C PRO A 27 1.92 3.04 10.46
N ILE A 28 2.15 1.90 11.08
CA ILE A 28 3.02 0.86 10.54
C ILE A 28 2.23 -0.44 10.34
N ILE A 29 2.38 -1.04 9.18
CA ILE A 29 1.84 -2.35 8.83
C ILE A 29 3.02 -3.30 8.67
N THR A 30 3.04 -4.39 9.42
CA THR A 30 4.12 -5.40 9.36
C THR A 30 3.54 -6.73 8.94
N VAL A 31 4.10 -7.32 7.88
CA VAL A 31 3.74 -8.67 7.41
C VAL A 31 4.99 -9.52 7.38
N THR A 32 4.90 -10.72 7.97
CA THR A 32 6.03 -11.65 8.06
C THR A 32 5.77 -12.93 7.28
N LEU A 33 6.63 -13.20 6.32
CA LEU A 33 6.74 -14.51 5.65
C LEU A 33 7.89 -15.27 6.32
N GLY A 34 7.53 -16.11 7.28
CA GLY A 34 8.49 -16.90 8.06
C GLY A 34 9.25 -17.91 7.22
N ARG A 35 10.29 -18.49 7.84
CA ARG A 35 11.10 -19.55 7.23
C ARG A 35 10.25 -20.74 6.82
N GLN A 36 10.37 -21.18 5.58
CA GLN A 36 9.70 -22.35 5.04
C GLN A 36 10.42 -22.86 3.79
N ASP A 37 10.32 -24.16 3.54
CA ASP A 37 10.89 -24.79 2.33
C ASP A 37 10.01 -24.50 1.11
N ALA A 38 10.11 -23.26 0.63
CA ALA A 38 9.34 -22.73 -0.49
C ALA A 38 10.06 -21.57 -1.18
N MET A 39 9.79 -21.40 -2.47
CA MET A 39 10.21 -20.26 -3.25
C MET A 39 9.05 -19.26 -3.32
N LEU A 40 9.27 -18.03 -2.90
CA LEU A 40 8.31 -16.93 -3.02
C LEU A 40 8.48 -16.24 -4.38
N ASP A 41 7.39 -16.14 -5.13
CA ASP A 41 7.35 -15.28 -6.33
C ASP A 41 7.12 -13.83 -5.89
N LEU A 42 8.16 -13.01 -5.96
CA LEU A 42 8.13 -11.61 -5.54
C LEU A 42 7.25 -10.74 -6.44
N SER A 43 7.10 -11.11 -7.70
CA SER A 43 6.24 -10.38 -8.65
C SER A 43 4.75 -10.57 -8.34
N SER A 44 4.41 -11.63 -7.60
CA SER A 44 3.05 -11.96 -7.20
C SER A 44 2.56 -11.20 -5.95
N LEU A 45 3.45 -10.52 -5.24
CA LEU A 45 3.09 -9.78 -4.02
C LEU A 45 2.02 -8.72 -4.29
N ARG A 46 0.89 -8.81 -3.58
CA ARG A 46 -0.21 -7.85 -3.66
C ARG A 46 -0.68 -7.50 -2.25
N LEU A 47 -0.79 -6.20 -1.99
CA LEU A 47 -1.46 -5.66 -0.80
C LEU A 47 -2.90 -5.31 -1.16
N SER A 48 -3.84 -5.87 -0.44
CA SER A 48 -5.27 -5.58 -0.57
C SER A 48 -5.86 -5.04 0.73
N GLY A 49 -6.95 -4.33 0.61
CA GLY A 49 -7.67 -3.76 1.75
C GLY A 49 -8.71 -2.75 1.33
N ASN A 50 -9.20 -2.01 2.31
CA ASN A 50 -10.15 -0.93 2.13
C ASN A 50 -9.55 0.39 2.62
N LEU A 51 -9.82 1.46 1.88
CA LEU A 51 -9.50 2.84 2.24
C LEU A 51 -10.77 3.55 2.63
N ASP A 52 -10.81 4.08 3.84
CA ASP A 52 -11.85 4.97 4.37
C ASP A 52 -11.29 6.36 4.59
N VAL A 53 -12.05 7.38 4.19
CA VAL A 53 -11.70 8.78 4.37
C VAL A 53 -12.67 9.41 5.36
N TRP A 54 -12.12 10.02 6.41
CA TRP A 54 -12.85 10.68 7.46
C TRP A 54 -12.63 12.18 7.43
N SER A 55 -13.65 12.93 7.81
CA SER A 55 -13.51 14.34 8.09
C SER A 55 -13.99 14.61 9.52
N ASN A 56 -13.33 15.56 10.19
CA ASN A 56 -13.71 15.99 11.52
C ASN A 56 -14.07 17.49 11.44
N ALA A 57 -15.36 17.77 11.32
CA ALA A 57 -15.86 19.13 11.33
C ALA A 57 -16.44 19.46 12.69
N ALA A 58 -16.04 20.58 13.27
CA ALA A 58 -16.53 21.06 14.56
C ALA A 58 -16.39 20.05 15.71
N GLY A 59 -15.34 19.24 15.71
CA GLY A 59 -15.08 18.24 16.75
C GLY A 59 -15.89 16.95 16.63
N THR A 60 -16.67 16.77 15.56
CA THR A 60 -17.42 15.55 15.30
C THR A 60 -16.81 14.80 14.14
N GLU A 61 -16.44 13.54 14.36
CA GLU A 61 -15.98 12.67 13.27
C GLU A 61 -17.15 12.31 12.36
N HIS A 62 -17.01 12.59 11.06
CA HIS A 62 -17.97 12.22 10.06
C HIS A 62 -17.42 11.07 9.22
N PRO A 63 -18.15 9.95 9.14
CA PRO A 63 -17.77 8.86 8.28
C PRO A 63 -17.80 9.28 6.82
N GLN A 64 -17.18 8.50 6.02
CA GLN A 64 -17.10 8.70 4.59
C GLN A 64 -18.48 9.01 3.97
N GLY A 65 -18.57 10.08 3.19
CA GLY A 65 -19.82 10.51 2.57
C GLY A 65 -20.73 11.38 3.43
N ALA A 66 -20.50 11.48 4.75
CA ALA A 66 -21.31 12.28 5.65
C ALA A 66 -20.59 13.57 6.08
N GLY A 67 -21.35 14.62 6.32
CA GLY A 67 -20.90 15.89 6.88
C GLY A 67 -20.55 16.98 5.86
N PRO A 68 -20.78 18.24 6.21
CA PRO A 68 -20.60 19.40 5.32
C PRO A 68 -19.13 19.68 4.99
N ALA A 69 -18.20 19.27 5.84
CA ALA A 69 -16.76 19.51 5.66
C ALA A 69 -16.09 18.67 4.57
N ARG A 70 -16.81 17.68 4.03
CA ARG A 70 -16.34 16.92 2.85
C ARG A 70 -16.64 17.60 1.54
N ALA A 71 -17.24 18.73 1.62
CA ALA A 71 -17.74 19.39 0.44
C ALA A 71 -16.58 19.66 -0.53
N ALA A 72 -16.25 20.69 -0.93
CA ALA A 72 -15.55 21.02 -2.15
C ALA A 72 -14.00 20.96 -2.05
N GLU A 73 -13.43 20.81 -0.87
CA GLU A 73 -12.10 21.33 -0.57
C GLU A 73 -11.01 20.27 -0.38
N LEU A 74 -11.38 19.07 0.12
CA LEU A 74 -10.43 17.97 0.27
C LEU A 74 -10.13 17.32 -1.07
N GLN A 75 -8.85 17.22 -1.35
CA GLN A 75 -8.33 16.57 -2.54
C GLN A 75 -7.25 15.56 -2.15
N GLY A 76 -7.06 14.57 -2.98
CA GLY A 76 -5.98 13.60 -2.87
C GLY A 76 -5.32 13.37 -4.22
N SER A 77 -4.20 12.68 -4.22
CA SER A 77 -3.44 12.45 -5.46
C SER A 77 -4.14 11.44 -6.36
N HIS A 78 -4.84 11.91 -7.39
CA HIS A 78 -5.48 11.05 -8.38
C HIS A 78 -4.47 10.22 -9.19
N LYS A 79 -3.22 10.68 -9.31
CA LYS A 79 -2.14 9.99 -10.03
C LYS A 79 -1.49 8.87 -9.23
N LEU A 80 -1.57 8.93 -7.91
CA LEU A 80 -0.96 7.96 -7.01
C LEU A 80 -1.99 7.00 -6.41
N GLY A 81 -3.25 7.40 -6.31
CA GLY A 81 -4.27 6.59 -5.68
C GLY A 81 -3.86 6.13 -4.28
N ILE A 82 -3.95 4.82 -4.03
CA ILE A 82 -3.59 4.21 -2.74
C ILE A 82 -2.10 4.35 -2.38
N TYR A 83 -1.22 4.46 -3.37
CA TYR A 83 0.21 4.62 -3.10
C TYR A 83 0.55 5.94 -2.37
N SER A 84 -0.35 6.92 -2.41
CA SER A 84 -0.20 8.15 -1.61
C SER A 84 -0.32 7.92 -0.11
N CYS A 85 -0.89 6.79 0.33
CA CYS A 85 -0.93 6.39 1.73
C CYS A 85 0.41 5.83 2.24
N ILE A 86 1.36 5.53 1.37
CA ILE A 86 2.62 4.87 1.73
C ILE A 86 3.76 5.90 1.69
N ASP A 87 4.38 6.15 2.84
CA ASP A 87 5.59 6.98 2.93
C ASP A 87 6.86 6.15 2.74
N GLN A 88 6.94 4.98 3.42
CA GLN A 88 8.14 4.14 3.32
C GLN A 88 7.75 2.68 3.15
N LEU A 89 8.56 1.98 2.37
CA LEU A 89 8.48 0.53 2.18
C LEU A 89 9.84 -0.09 2.55
N VAL A 90 9.82 -1.04 3.48
CA VAL A 90 11.03 -1.69 3.97
C VAL A 90 10.91 -3.19 3.85
N PHE A 91 11.88 -3.81 3.23
CA PHE A 91 12.07 -5.26 3.20
C PHE A 91 13.21 -5.64 4.15
N ARG A 92 12.94 -6.57 5.05
CA ARG A 92 13.90 -7.06 6.04
C ARG A 92 13.97 -8.57 6.02
N HIS A 93 15.09 -9.10 6.42
CA HIS A 93 15.18 -10.51 6.80
C HIS A 93 14.42 -10.73 8.11
N ALA A 94 13.42 -11.60 8.13
CA ALA A 94 12.47 -11.73 9.24
C ALA A 94 13.15 -12.11 10.57
N GLU A 95 14.19 -12.96 10.54
CA GLU A 95 14.89 -13.44 11.75
C GLU A 95 16.00 -12.48 12.20
N THR A 96 16.87 -12.05 11.30
CA THR A 96 18.04 -11.20 11.63
C THR A 96 17.70 -9.72 11.71
N LYS A 97 16.53 -9.32 11.22
CA LYS A 97 16.08 -7.92 11.09
C LYS A 97 17.00 -7.05 10.22
N GLN A 98 17.91 -7.67 9.49
CA GLN A 98 18.77 -6.96 8.54
C GLN A 98 17.90 -6.38 7.42
N VAL A 99 18.08 -5.09 7.13
CA VAL A 99 17.39 -4.41 6.03
C VAL A 99 17.96 -4.92 4.71
N ILE A 100 17.08 -5.40 3.83
CA ILE A 100 17.42 -5.83 2.47
C ILE A 100 17.26 -4.62 1.55
N GLU A 101 16.11 -3.93 1.63
CA GLU A 101 15.84 -2.73 0.87
C GLU A 101 14.98 -1.75 1.70
N HIS A 102 15.23 -0.45 1.55
CA HIS A 102 14.46 0.60 2.20
C HIS A 102 14.21 1.74 1.23
N ILE A 103 12.97 1.86 0.80
CA ILE A 103 12.53 2.95 -0.07
C ILE A 103 11.88 4.02 0.81
N ARG A 104 12.53 5.17 0.90
CA ARG A 104 11.99 6.37 1.55
C ARG A 104 11.19 7.19 0.55
N HIS A 105 10.14 7.86 1.03
CA HIS A 105 9.27 8.68 0.19
C HIS A 105 8.68 7.87 -0.99
N TYR A 106 8.12 6.71 -0.65
CA TYR A 106 7.59 5.76 -1.63
C TYR A 106 6.58 6.40 -2.59
N GLY A 107 5.76 7.33 -2.11
CA GLY A 107 4.85 8.10 -2.98
C GLY A 107 5.58 8.90 -4.07
N ARG A 108 6.79 9.46 -3.78
CA ARG A 108 7.60 10.15 -4.80
C ARG A 108 8.17 9.18 -5.83
N PHE A 109 8.66 8.04 -5.38
CA PHE A 109 9.09 6.98 -6.29
C PHE A 109 7.93 6.58 -7.22
N MET A 110 6.75 6.29 -6.67
CA MET A 110 5.58 5.90 -7.45
C MET A 110 5.11 7.02 -8.40
N SER A 111 5.27 8.30 -8.04
CA SER A 111 4.94 9.42 -8.92
C SER A 111 5.77 9.48 -10.19
N SER A 112 6.99 8.98 -10.13
CA SER A 112 7.90 8.86 -11.29
C SER A 112 7.73 7.54 -12.03
N TYR A 113 7.47 6.46 -11.29
CA TYR A 113 7.35 5.10 -11.83
C TYR A 113 6.03 4.91 -12.61
N MET A 114 4.89 5.31 -12.04
CA MET A 114 3.58 5.06 -12.64
C MET A 114 3.39 5.69 -14.02
N PRO A 115 3.81 6.93 -14.31
CA PRO A 115 3.67 7.50 -15.65
C PRO A 115 4.46 6.75 -16.73
N VAL A 116 5.53 6.07 -16.34
CA VAL A 116 6.36 5.28 -17.27
C VAL A 116 5.75 3.89 -17.52
N MET A 117 5.15 3.30 -16.48
CA MET A 117 4.66 1.91 -16.52
C MET A 117 3.18 1.79 -16.88
N ALA A 118 2.39 2.83 -16.67
CA ALA A 118 0.94 2.80 -16.87
C ALA A 118 0.51 3.74 -18.00
N GLY A 119 -0.11 3.18 -19.04
CA GLY A 119 -0.74 3.95 -20.10
C GLY A 119 -2.10 4.53 -19.67
N MET A 120 -2.63 5.46 -20.48
CA MET A 120 -3.97 6.04 -20.26
C MET A 120 -5.07 4.98 -20.22
N GLN A 121 -4.92 3.90 -20.98
CA GLN A 121 -5.88 2.77 -20.99
C GLN A 121 -5.85 1.99 -19.68
N ASP A 122 -4.68 1.83 -19.07
CA ASP A 122 -4.53 1.16 -17.78
C ASP A 122 -5.17 1.98 -16.67
N VAL A 123 -5.00 3.30 -16.70
CA VAL A 123 -5.64 4.24 -15.75
C VAL A 123 -7.16 4.24 -15.90
N ALA A 124 -7.67 4.26 -17.12
CA ALA A 124 -9.11 4.18 -17.36
C ALA A 124 -9.71 2.80 -17.06
N GLY A 125 -8.87 1.75 -17.07
CA GLY A 125 -9.25 0.35 -16.87
C GLY A 125 -9.02 -0.15 -15.45
N HIS A 126 -8.07 -1.06 -15.30
CA HIS A 126 -7.88 -1.82 -14.05
C HIS A 126 -7.27 -1.00 -12.92
N LEU A 127 -6.40 -0.01 -13.18
CA LEU A 127 -5.75 0.78 -12.14
C LEU A 127 -6.73 1.69 -11.39
N SER A 128 -7.79 2.15 -12.04
CA SER A 128 -8.83 2.93 -11.36
C SER A 128 -9.55 2.12 -10.29
N LYS A 129 -9.69 0.82 -10.50
CA LYS A 129 -10.36 -0.10 -9.57
C LYS A 129 -9.40 -0.72 -8.57
N SER A 130 -8.20 -1.12 -9.01
CA SER A 130 -7.26 -1.83 -8.15
C SER A 130 -6.36 -0.91 -7.32
N ALA A 131 -5.94 0.21 -7.88
CA ALA A 131 -5.02 1.14 -7.23
C ALA A 131 -5.64 2.50 -6.91
N LEU A 132 -6.90 2.73 -7.22
CA LEU A 132 -7.61 4.00 -7.03
C LEU A 132 -6.95 5.16 -7.80
N ILE A 133 -6.25 4.85 -8.91
CA ILE A 133 -5.63 5.85 -9.77
C ILE A 133 -6.66 6.30 -10.77
N MET A 134 -7.00 7.59 -10.76
CA MET A 134 -8.08 8.14 -11.57
C MET A 134 -7.54 9.05 -12.68
N PRO A 135 -8.27 9.21 -13.81
CA PRO A 135 -7.80 10.01 -14.94
C PRO A 135 -7.65 11.50 -14.61
N ASN A 136 -8.39 11.97 -13.62
CA ASN A 136 -8.32 13.36 -13.15
C ASN A 136 -8.74 13.47 -11.69
N TYR A 137 -8.50 14.65 -11.09
CA TYR A 137 -8.80 14.87 -9.68
C TYR A 137 -10.30 14.87 -9.36
N GLN A 138 -11.15 15.28 -10.30
CA GLN A 138 -12.60 15.27 -10.12
C GLN A 138 -13.12 13.84 -9.92
N ALA A 139 -12.69 12.91 -10.78
CA ALA A 139 -13.03 11.50 -10.66
C ALA A 139 -12.53 10.91 -9.33
N TYR A 140 -11.32 11.24 -8.91
CA TYR A 140 -10.78 10.80 -7.62
C TYR A 140 -11.59 11.33 -6.44
N ARG A 141 -11.90 12.63 -6.45
CA ARG A 141 -12.72 13.27 -5.42
C ARG A 141 -14.09 12.60 -5.30
N ASP A 142 -14.76 12.38 -6.41
CA ASP A 142 -16.13 11.88 -6.39
C ASP A 142 -16.21 10.38 -6.05
N ASN A 143 -15.22 9.57 -6.44
CA ASN A 143 -15.22 8.13 -6.22
C ASN A 143 -14.46 7.67 -4.98
N VAL A 144 -13.48 8.43 -4.50
CA VAL A 144 -12.66 8.07 -3.34
C VAL A 144 -12.93 8.99 -2.16
N ILE A 145 -12.72 10.30 -2.32
CA ILE A 145 -12.82 11.26 -1.21
C ILE A 145 -14.27 11.43 -0.74
N ARG A 146 -15.22 11.53 -1.66
CA ARG A 146 -16.64 11.73 -1.37
C ARG A 146 -17.46 10.45 -1.35
N SER A 147 -16.85 9.33 -1.61
CA SER A 147 -17.55 8.04 -1.61
C SER A 147 -18.23 7.80 -0.26
N THR A 148 -19.42 7.28 -0.25
CA THR A 148 -20.15 6.82 0.94
C THR A 148 -19.79 5.39 1.33
N ARG A 149 -18.92 4.76 0.57
CA ARG A 149 -18.45 3.38 0.77
C ARG A 149 -16.94 3.35 0.83
N SER A 150 -16.41 2.40 1.57
CA SER A 150 -14.98 2.09 1.55
C SER A 150 -14.49 1.82 0.14
N SER A 151 -13.36 2.38 -0.21
CA SER A 151 -12.72 2.15 -1.50
C SER A 151 -11.81 0.93 -1.41
N VAL A 152 -12.20 -0.15 -2.08
CA VAL A 152 -11.40 -1.39 -2.11
C VAL A 152 -10.19 -1.21 -3.00
N PHE A 153 -9.04 -1.72 -2.56
CA PHE A 153 -7.82 -1.73 -3.38
C PHE A 153 -7.12 -3.09 -3.34
N CYS A 154 -6.34 -3.37 -4.40
CA CYS A 154 -5.43 -4.51 -4.49
C CYS A 154 -4.25 -4.13 -5.39
N VAL A 155 -3.08 -3.91 -4.82
CA VAL A 155 -1.94 -3.32 -5.51
C VAL A 155 -0.66 -4.13 -5.34
N SER A 156 0.20 -4.10 -6.35
CA SER A 156 1.58 -4.54 -6.23
C SER A 156 2.40 -3.54 -5.43
N LEU A 157 3.51 -4.00 -4.89
CA LEU A 157 4.49 -3.17 -4.17
C LEU A 157 5.80 -3.10 -4.98
N PRO A 158 5.88 -2.27 -6.02
CA PRO A 158 7.10 -2.11 -6.82
C PRO A 158 8.27 -1.64 -5.95
N ALA A 159 9.40 -2.34 -6.08
CA ALA A 159 10.64 -2.06 -5.37
C ALA A 159 11.78 -2.67 -6.18
N GLY A 160 13.02 -2.31 -5.94
CA GLY A 160 14.17 -2.94 -6.59
C GLY A 160 14.16 -4.46 -6.40
N LEU A 161 13.89 -4.90 -5.17
CA LEU A 161 13.78 -6.33 -4.84
C LEU A 161 12.66 -7.04 -5.63
N THR A 162 11.46 -6.46 -5.68
CA THR A 162 10.29 -7.10 -6.33
C THR A 162 10.31 -7.02 -7.84
N LEU A 163 11.10 -6.11 -8.41
CA LEU A 163 11.28 -5.95 -9.86
C LEU A 163 12.53 -6.66 -10.38
N GLY A 164 13.55 -6.85 -9.54
CA GLY A 164 14.83 -7.41 -9.92
C GLY A 164 15.01 -8.90 -9.59
N VAL A 165 14.20 -9.44 -8.67
CA VAL A 165 14.29 -10.84 -8.23
C VAL A 165 12.97 -11.55 -8.49
N ASP A 166 12.99 -12.57 -9.33
CA ASP A 166 11.76 -13.31 -9.63
C ASP A 166 11.32 -14.19 -8.46
N LYS A 167 12.24 -14.98 -7.90
CA LYS A 167 11.94 -15.94 -6.83
C LYS A 167 12.91 -15.83 -5.67
N LEU A 168 12.37 -15.78 -4.47
CA LEU A 168 13.12 -15.70 -3.22
C LEU A 168 12.99 -17.01 -2.41
N PRO A 169 14.09 -17.68 -2.06
CA PRO A 169 14.06 -18.90 -1.23
C PRO A 169 13.78 -18.53 0.24
N LEU A 170 12.59 -18.83 0.73
CA LEU A 170 12.18 -18.49 2.10
C LEU A 170 12.86 -19.32 3.19
N ASP A 171 13.50 -20.44 2.84
CA ASP A 171 14.34 -21.22 3.75
C ASP A 171 15.67 -20.52 4.08
N LYS A 172 16.16 -19.67 3.19
CA LYS A 172 17.39 -18.89 3.33
C LYS A 172 17.12 -17.43 3.73
N VAL A 173 16.09 -16.85 3.14
CA VAL A 173 15.75 -15.43 3.30
C VAL A 173 14.26 -15.30 3.66
N PRO A 174 13.89 -15.63 4.90
CA PRO A 174 12.54 -15.32 5.38
C PRO A 174 12.35 -13.81 5.38
N LEU A 175 11.20 -13.36 4.87
CA LEU A 175 10.95 -11.96 4.53
C LEU A 175 10.00 -11.31 5.53
N GLU A 176 10.33 -10.10 5.94
CA GLU A 176 9.43 -9.19 6.65
C GLU A 176 9.26 -7.91 5.83
N ILE A 177 8.04 -7.49 5.66
CA ILE A 177 7.66 -6.29 4.92
C ILE A 177 7.05 -5.31 5.89
N GLU A 178 7.65 -4.12 6.01
CA GLU A 178 7.10 -3.01 6.78
C GLU A 178 6.62 -1.92 5.81
N ILE A 179 5.39 -1.49 5.98
CA ILE A 179 4.77 -0.40 5.23
C ILE A 179 4.47 0.71 6.23
N HIS A 180 5.15 1.85 6.08
CA HIS A 180 4.91 3.02 6.90
C HIS A 180 3.92 3.93 6.20
N LEU A 181 2.85 4.27 6.88
CA LEU A 181 1.81 5.14 6.34
C LEU A 181 2.27 6.59 6.29
N ALA A 182 1.86 7.28 5.25
CA ALA A 182 2.08 8.71 5.11
C ALA A 182 1.21 9.50 6.10
N PRO A 183 1.72 10.62 6.64
CA PRO A 183 0.90 11.54 7.42
C PRO A 183 -0.31 12.03 6.63
N ASP A 184 -1.44 12.25 7.31
CA ASP A 184 -2.67 12.71 6.68
C ASP A 184 -2.47 14.01 5.88
N SER A 185 -1.59 14.90 6.35
CA SER A 185 -1.21 16.14 5.66
C SER A 185 -0.45 15.93 4.34
N GLN A 186 0.08 14.74 4.09
CA GLN A 186 0.69 14.38 2.81
C GLN A 186 -0.30 13.69 1.88
N PHE A 187 -1.31 13.05 2.45
CA PHE A 187 -2.36 12.40 1.68
C PHE A 187 -3.38 13.42 1.15
N PHE A 188 -3.78 14.37 1.99
CA PHE A 188 -4.76 15.38 1.64
C PHE A 188 -4.11 16.72 1.29
N TYR A 189 -4.70 17.41 0.31
CA TYR A 189 -4.41 18.80 0.02
C TYR A 189 -5.70 19.57 -0.30
N SER A 190 -5.69 20.89 -0.18
CA SER A 190 -6.81 21.73 -0.54
C SER A 190 -6.46 22.68 -1.67
N SER A 191 -7.44 23.00 -2.48
CA SER A 191 -7.33 24.07 -3.46
C SER A 191 -7.53 25.46 -2.85
N ASP A 192 -8.03 25.52 -1.62
CA ASP A 192 -8.32 26.78 -0.92
C ASP A 192 -7.45 26.92 0.33
N ALA A 193 -6.61 27.96 0.34
CA ALA A 193 -5.68 28.25 1.44
C ALA A 193 -6.37 28.64 2.76
N THR A 194 -7.67 28.90 2.74
CA THR A 194 -8.45 29.36 3.90
C THR A 194 -9.04 28.22 4.73
N THR A 195 -8.86 26.94 4.30
CA THR A 195 -9.56 25.81 4.88
C THR A 195 -8.89 25.20 6.09
N THR A 196 -9.54 25.35 7.22
CA THR A 196 -9.30 24.59 8.47
C THR A 196 -9.64 23.09 8.32
N ASN A 197 -10.26 22.69 7.22
CA ASN A 197 -10.81 21.35 7.04
C ASN A 197 -9.76 20.27 6.76
N ILE A 198 -8.57 20.64 6.23
CA ILE A 198 -7.48 19.68 6.00
C ILE A 198 -6.90 19.17 7.33
N SER A 199 -6.76 20.06 8.31
CA SER A 199 -6.18 19.70 9.61
C SER A 199 -7.00 18.65 10.37
N ASN A 200 -8.25 18.45 9.97
CA ASN A 200 -9.21 17.57 10.63
C ASN A 200 -9.60 16.35 9.78
N ALA A 201 -9.03 16.20 8.60
CA ALA A 201 -9.26 15.02 7.78
C ALA A 201 -8.18 13.96 8.03
N PHE A 202 -8.60 12.70 8.04
CA PHE A 202 -7.69 11.57 8.13
C PHE A 202 -8.21 10.39 7.31
N TYR A 203 -7.33 9.44 7.03
CA TYR A 203 -7.69 8.20 6.37
C TYR A 203 -7.42 7.00 7.27
N GLU A 204 -8.16 5.93 7.03
CA GLU A 204 -7.96 4.63 7.67
C GLU A 204 -7.87 3.54 6.63
N LEU A 205 -7.00 2.57 6.87
CA LEU A 205 -6.94 1.34 6.11
C LEU A 205 -7.49 0.19 6.96
N SER A 206 -8.30 -0.66 6.36
CA SER A 206 -8.91 -1.81 7.04
C SER A 206 -8.93 -3.05 6.15
N GLY A 207 -9.17 -4.23 6.74
CA GLY A 207 -9.22 -5.48 5.98
C GLY A 207 -7.93 -5.78 5.22
N LEU A 208 -6.78 -5.40 5.79
CA LEU A 208 -5.48 -5.51 5.14
C LEU A 208 -5.03 -6.96 5.03
N GLU A 209 -4.57 -7.33 3.86
CA GLU A 209 -4.12 -8.66 3.52
C GLU A 209 -2.99 -8.59 2.48
N LEU A 210 -1.93 -9.36 2.70
CA LEU A 210 -0.89 -9.55 1.70
C LEU A 210 -1.09 -10.91 1.04
N THR A 211 -1.27 -10.93 -0.27
CA THR A 211 -1.35 -12.16 -1.06
C THR A 211 -0.08 -12.38 -1.84
N CYS A 212 0.35 -13.64 -1.95
CA CYS A 212 1.53 -14.04 -2.71
C CYS A 212 1.41 -15.46 -3.25
N GLU A 213 2.16 -15.75 -4.31
CA GLU A 213 2.35 -17.11 -4.82
C GLU A 213 3.62 -17.70 -4.20
N VAL A 214 3.51 -18.94 -3.69
CA VAL A 214 4.65 -19.71 -3.22
C VAL A 214 4.70 -21.05 -3.94
N GLU A 215 5.90 -21.51 -4.27
CA GLU A 215 6.16 -22.78 -4.92
C GLU A 215 6.93 -23.69 -3.97
N THR A 216 6.35 -24.84 -3.64
CA THR A 216 6.96 -25.88 -2.79
C THR A 216 7.48 -27.03 -3.63
N GLY A 217 8.41 -27.82 -3.06
CA GLY A 217 9.03 -28.95 -3.77
C GLY A 217 10.06 -28.55 -4.82
N VAL A 218 10.48 -27.30 -4.82
CA VAL A 218 11.61 -26.80 -5.62
C VAL A 218 12.84 -26.77 -4.72
N LYS A 219 13.94 -27.37 -5.20
CA LYS A 219 15.20 -27.32 -4.44
C LYS A 219 15.72 -25.89 -4.40
N SER A 220 15.87 -25.37 -3.20
CA SER A 220 16.51 -24.07 -2.98
C SER A 220 17.98 -24.13 -3.43
N PRO A 221 18.54 -23.09 -4.05
CA PRO A 221 19.95 -23.04 -4.39
C PRO A 221 20.81 -23.12 -3.14
N ASP A 222 21.88 -23.94 -3.16
CA ASP A 222 22.78 -24.14 -2.02
C ASP A 222 23.53 -22.84 -1.67
N LYS A 223 23.80 -22.01 -2.65
CA LYS A 223 24.39 -20.68 -2.52
C LYS A 223 23.74 -19.75 -3.52
N GLY A 224 23.47 -18.53 -3.09
CA GLY A 224 22.92 -17.49 -3.96
C GLY A 224 23.31 -16.10 -3.44
N VAL A 225 23.39 -15.18 -4.38
CA VAL A 225 23.55 -13.74 -4.10
C VAL A 225 22.23 -13.10 -4.54
N LEU A 226 21.64 -12.29 -3.69
CA LEU A 226 20.55 -11.40 -4.08
C LEU A 226 21.19 -10.24 -4.83
N ASP A 227 21.00 -10.19 -6.13
CA ASP A 227 21.48 -9.11 -6.98
C ASP A 227 20.28 -8.35 -7.55
N PHE A 228 20.11 -7.13 -7.12
CA PHE A 228 19.07 -6.22 -7.60
C PHE A 228 19.51 -4.77 -7.40
N ASN A 229 18.96 -3.88 -8.19
CA ASN A 229 19.19 -2.45 -8.04
C ASN A 229 18.15 -1.89 -7.03
N SER A 230 18.62 -1.46 -5.86
CA SER A 230 17.80 -0.71 -4.91
C SER A 230 17.42 0.63 -5.50
N ILE A 231 16.21 1.05 -5.24
CA ILE A 231 15.59 2.29 -5.75
C ILE A 231 15.79 3.42 -4.74
#